data_22b145918c5dcf1b254e3b2d22f33898
#
_entry.id   22b145918c5dcf1b254e3b2d22f33898
#
_cell.length_a   1.000
_cell.length_b   1.000
_cell.length_c   1.000
_cell.angle_alpha   90.00
_cell.angle_beta   90.00
_cell.angle_gamma   90.00
#
_symmetry.space_group_name_H-M   'P 1'
#
loop_
_entity.id
_entity.type
_entity.pdbx_description
1 polymer ?
#
loop_
_entity_poly.entity_id
_entity_poly.type
_entity_poly.pdbx_seq_one_letter_code
_entity_poly.pdbx_strand_id
1 'polypeptide(L)'
;LHYAAEVFSDTGEEGWWIPQYIADANPDIQTVEDALNRADLFPHPEGDGAAIYTCPSGWNCQLSTNNLFRAYGGEAKGFRIVDPGSGGALAGAIAEAYGKGEGWFGYYWAPTAILGKYPMKKLSFDVPHDNDEWNSCTSQEDCADPQKNSWVVSSVYTVVTDRFKKEAGIGMDYIVKRALPNNTINALLAWKDDNQATGEDAAMHFLKNYSEWHNWVDSSAKAKIEAAL
;
A
#
# COMPACT_ATOMS: atom_id res chain seq x y z
N LEU A 1 -10.61 -18.69 17.68
CA LEU A 1 -10.57 -17.77 16.54
C LEU A 1 -9.97 -18.49 15.33
N HIS A 2 -10.49 -18.21 14.13
CA HIS A 2 -10.01 -18.77 12.87
C HIS A 2 -9.73 -17.68 11.85
N TYR A 3 -8.63 -17.79 11.13
CA TYR A 3 -8.41 -17.08 9.88
C TYR A 3 -9.33 -17.71 8.83
N ALA A 4 -10.36 -16.98 8.42
CA ALA A 4 -11.41 -17.51 7.54
C ALA A 4 -11.04 -17.41 6.07
N ALA A 5 -10.59 -16.24 5.64
CA ALA A 5 -10.18 -15.96 4.26
C ALA A 5 -9.38 -14.66 4.18
N GLU A 6 -8.58 -14.52 3.16
CA GLU A 6 -7.92 -13.26 2.82
C GLU A 6 -8.94 -12.21 2.38
N VAL A 7 -8.72 -10.97 2.77
CA VAL A 7 -9.56 -9.82 2.39
C VAL A 7 -9.13 -9.25 1.04
N PHE A 8 -7.82 -9.26 0.78
CA PHE A 8 -7.23 -8.82 -0.48
C PHE A 8 -6.76 -10.03 -1.28
N SER A 9 -7.22 -10.16 -2.53
CA SER A 9 -6.88 -11.31 -3.39
C SER A 9 -5.43 -11.27 -3.90
N ASP A 10 -4.77 -10.12 -3.80
CA ASP A 10 -3.39 -9.85 -4.20
C ASP A 10 -2.53 -9.36 -3.03
N THR A 11 -2.94 -9.68 -1.80
CA THR A 11 -2.29 -9.33 -0.52
C THR A 11 -2.26 -7.83 -0.21
N GLY A 12 -1.86 -7.46 1.03
CA GLY A 12 -1.51 -6.09 1.37
C GLY A 12 -0.10 -5.78 0.87
N GLU A 13 0.09 -4.64 0.26
CA GLU A 13 1.38 -4.23 -0.27
C GLU A 13 1.96 -3.07 0.53
N GLU A 14 3.20 -3.23 0.96
CA GLU A 14 4.02 -2.16 1.50
C GLU A 14 5.33 -2.10 0.73
N GLY A 15 5.97 -0.93 0.71
CA GLY A 15 7.26 -0.77 0.05
C GLY A 15 7.56 0.66 -0.34
N TRP A 16 8.50 0.84 -1.24
CA TRP A 16 8.86 2.14 -1.78
C TRP A 16 8.35 2.32 -3.20
N TRP A 17 7.80 3.49 -3.43
CA TRP A 17 7.04 3.82 -4.63
C TRP A 17 7.55 5.09 -5.28
N ILE A 18 7.33 5.20 -6.59
CA ILE A 18 7.55 6.43 -7.38
C ILE A 18 6.30 6.71 -8.22
N PRO A 19 6.04 7.96 -8.64
CA PRO A 19 4.97 8.28 -9.56
C PRO A 19 5.09 7.50 -10.88
N GLN A 20 3.97 7.03 -11.41
CA GLN A 20 3.95 6.24 -12.65
C GLN A 20 4.57 7.01 -13.82
N TYR A 21 4.31 8.33 -13.93
CA TYR A 21 4.89 9.15 -15.01
C TYR A 21 6.42 9.27 -14.93
N ILE A 22 7.00 9.19 -13.72
CA ILE A 22 8.47 9.11 -13.56
C ILE A 22 8.97 7.77 -14.07
N ALA A 23 8.28 6.67 -13.72
CA ALA A 23 8.64 5.34 -14.18
C ALA A 23 8.51 5.20 -15.71
N ASP A 24 7.48 5.78 -16.30
CA ASP A 24 7.24 5.76 -17.75
C ASP A 24 8.29 6.55 -18.53
N ALA A 25 8.73 7.69 -17.97
CA ALA A 25 9.79 8.51 -18.55
C ALA A 25 11.19 7.92 -18.35
N ASN A 26 11.37 7.03 -17.38
CA ASN A 26 12.64 6.41 -17.01
C ASN A 26 12.46 4.89 -16.85
N PRO A 27 12.30 4.14 -17.95
CA PRO A 27 12.00 2.70 -17.91
C PRO A 27 13.12 1.83 -17.34
N ASP A 28 14.30 2.38 -17.16
CA ASP A 28 15.47 1.79 -16.49
C ASP A 28 15.31 1.76 -14.97
N ILE A 29 14.40 2.55 -14.40
CA ILE A 29 14.11 2.51 -12.95
C ILE A 29 13.12 1.38 -12.64
N GLN A 30 13.65 0.24 -12.21
CA GLN A 30 12.89 -0.94 -11.83
C GLN A 30 13.03 -1.28 -10.34
N THR A 31 14.17 -0.93 -9.76
CA THR A 31 14.54 -1.26 -8.38
C THR A 31 14.70 -0.02 -7.53
N VAL A 32 14.70 -0.23 -6.21
CA VAL A 32 15.05 0.78 -5.22
C VAL A 32 16.46 1.35 -5.47
N GLU A 33 17.40 0.50 -5.88
CA GLU A 33 18.76 0.92 -6.16
C GLU A 33 18.85 1.79 -7.42
N ASP A 34 18.07 1.49 -8.46
CA ASP A 34 17.98 2.34 -9.64
C ASP A 34 17.46 3.73 -9.28
N ALA A 35 16.40 3.81 -8.48
CA ALA A 35 15.85 5.09 -8.03
C ALA A 35 16.86 5.89 -7.17
N LEU A 36 17.58 5.22 -6.26
CA LEU A 36 18.62 5.85 -5.45
C LEU A 36 19.82 6.33 -6.28
N ASN A 37 20.03 5.84 -7.48
CA ASN A 37 21.06 6.33 -8.40
C ASN A 37 20.59 7.55 -9.24
N ARG A 38 19.34 8.00 -9.06
CA ARG A 38 18.72 9.10 -9.80
C ARG A 38 18.23 10.22 -8.86
N ALA A 39 19.15 10.71 -8.00
CA ALA A 39 18.88 11.83 -7.10
C ALA A 39 18.31 13.08 -7.82
N ASP A 40 18.67 13.27 -9.10
CA ASP A 40 18.19 14.34 -9.95
C ASP A 40 16.66 14.35 -10.16
N LEU A 41 16.00 13.21 -9.99
CA LEU A 41 14.55 13.06 -10.21
C LEU A 41 13.69 13.31 -8.96
N PHE A 42 14.24 13.27 -7.77
CA PHE A 42 13.50 13.23 -6.52
C PHE A 42 13.89 14.40 -5.60
N PRO A 43 13.45 15.64 -5.90
CA PRO A 43 13.89 16.83 -5.20
C PRO A 43 13.48 16.81 -3.72
N HIS A 44 14.36 17.34 -2.87
CA HIS A 44 14.04 17.52 -1.45
C HIS A 44 13.14 18.74 -1.25
N PRO A 45 12.05 18.65 -0.46
CA PRO A 45 11.08 19.73 -0.30
C PRO A 45 11.67 21.00 0.34
N GLU A 46 12.75 20.87 1.11
CA GLU A 46 13.43 21.98 1.80
C GLU A 46 14.66 22.51 1.03
N GLY A 47 14.81 22.17 -0.25
CA GLY A 47 15.91 22.70 -1.08
C GLY A 47 16.90 21.64 -1.53
N ASP A 48 18.20 21.83 -1.29
CA ASP A 48 19.26 21.02 -1.90
C ASP A 48 19.20 19.53 -1.56
N GLY A 49 19.47 18.67 -2.58
CA GLY A 49 19.55 17.22 -2.49
C GLY A 49 18.27 16.51 -2.88
N ALA A 50 18.29 15.19 -2.71
CA ALA A 50 17.17 14.34 -3.01
C ALA A 50 16.45 13.85 -1.73
N ALA A 51 15.17 13.54 -1.86
CA ALA A 51 14.34 13.07 -0.77
C ALA A 51 13.89 11.62 -0.93
N ILE A 52 13.86 10.90 0.19
CA ILE A 52 13.05 9.71 0.36
C ILE A 52 12.10 9.93 1.54
N TYR A 53 10.80 9.78 1.31
CA TYR A 53 9.81 9.92 2.36
C TYR A 53 9.68 8.62 3.15
N THR A 54 9.85 8.71 4.46
CA THR A 54 9.52 7.61 5.38
C THR A 54 8.04 7.64 5.75
N CYS A 55 7.56 6.67 6.52
CA CYS A 55 6.27 6.83 7.18
C CYS A 55 6.42 7.64 8.48
N PRO A 56 5.29 8.17 9.02
CA PRO A 56 5.32 9.03 10.19
C PRO A 56 6.02 8.40 11.39
N SER A 57 6.69 9.23 12.17
CA SER A 57 7.31 8.82 13.43
C SER A 57 6.33 8.10 14.35
N GLY A 58 6.78 6.99 14.93
CA GLY A 58 5.97 6.11 15.78
C GLY A 58 5.22 4.99 15.05
N TRP A 59 5.30 4.95 13.72
CA TRP A 59 4.85 3.78 12.96
C TRP A 59 6.01 2.80 12.78
N ASN A 60 5.73 1.48 12.82
CA ASN A 60 6.77 0.46 12.65
C ASN A 60 7.52 0.56 11.31
N CYS A 61 6.84 0.99 10.26
CA CYS A 61 7.43 1.19 8.93
C CYS A 61 8.50 2.30 8.91
N GLN A 62 8.51 3.22 9.87
CA GLN A 62 9.57 4.22 9.98
C GLN A 62 10.93 3.55 10.26
N LEU A 63 10.97 2.61 11.22
CA LEU A 63 12.20 1.88 11.54
C LEU A 63 12.70 1.10 10.34
N SER A 64 11.81 0.34 9.70
CA SER A 64 12.17 -0.46 8.52
C SER A 64 12.63 0.40 7.35
N THR A 65 11.98 1.55 7.09
CA THR A 65 12.42 2.48 6.04
C THR A 65 13.78 3.05 6.34
N ASN A 66 14.04 3.48 7.58
CA ASN A 66 15.33 4.07 7.98
C ASN A 66 16.46 3.05 7.86
N ASN A 67 16.23 1.82 8.31
CA ASN A 67 17.25 0.77 8.25
C ASN A 67 17.51 0.32 6.81
N LEU A 68 16.48 0.15 5.99
CA LEU A 68 16.64 -0.14 4.55
C LEU A 68 17.36 1.00 3.82
N PHE A 69 17.02 2.26 4.13
CA PHE A 69 17.72 3.43 3.57
C PHE A 69 19.23 3.39 3.83
N ARG A 70 19.62 3.01 5.05
CA ARG A 70 21.05 2.83 5.41
C ARG A 70 21.66 1.65 4.66
N ALA A 71 20.96 0.51 4.62
CA ALA A 71 21.42 -0.71 3.94
C ALA A 71 21.65 -0.51 2.44
N TYR A 72 20.84 0.34 1.80
CA TYR A 72 20.99 0.69 0.38
C TYR A 72 21.91 1.90 0.13
N GLY A 73 22.50 2.47 1.19
CA GLY A 73 23.47 3.57 1.10
C GLY A 73 22.86 4.88 0.59
N GLY A 74 21.60 5.16 0.94
CA GLY A 74 20.85 6.30 0.42
C GLY A 74 21.52 7.66 0.68
N GLU A 75 22.11 7.86 1.88
CA GLU A 75 22.82 9.10 2.20
C GLU A 75 24.04 9.33 1.29
N ALA A 76 24.84 8.29 1.04
CA ALA A 76 26.00 8.37 0.14
C ALA A 76 25.61 8.65 -1.31
N LYS A 77 24.34 8.39 -1.68
CA LYS A 77 23.77 8.67 -3.00
C LYS A 77 23.07 10.05 -3.07
N GLY A 78 23.19 10.87 -2.03
CA GLY A 78 22.67 12.24 -2.00
C GLY A 78 21.22 12.39 -1.54
N PHE A 79 20.63 11.32 -0.99
CA PHE A 79 19.27 11.36 -0.44
C PHE A 79 19.28 11.70 1.06
N ARG A 80 18.20 12.34 1.49
CA ARG A 80 17.87 12.57 2.90
C ARG A 80 16.47 12.04 3.17
N ILE A 81 16.25 11.50 4.37
CA ILE A 81 14.95 11.04 4.82
C ILE A 81 14.09 12.25 5.18
N VAL A 82 12.85 12.26 4.68
CA VAL A 82 11.80 13.22 5.06
C VAL A 82 10.76 12.50 5.90
N ASP A 83 10.62 12.91 7.17
CA ASP A 83 9.50 12.50 8.01
C ASP A 83 8.28 13.39 7.69
N PRO A 84 7.17 12.83 7.19
CA PRO A 84 5.99 13.61 6.87
C PRO A 84 5.20 14.06 8.10
N GLY A 85 5.49 13.56 9.28
CA GLY A 85 4.81 13.86 10.54
C GLY A 85 3.42 13.23 10.69
N SER A 86 2.71 12.92 9.61
CA SER A 86 1.41 12.24 9.63
C SER A 86 1.12 11.48 8.33
N GLY A 87 0.21 10.50 8.39
CA GLY A 87 -0.24 9.77 7.19
C GLY A 87 -0.95 10.68 6.18
N GLY A 88 -1.65 11.71 6.66
CA GLY A 88 -2.26 12.72 5.79
C GLY A 88 -1.22 13.58 5.07
N ALA A 89 -0.14 13.97 5.74
CA ALA A 89 0.95 14.73 5.12
C ALA A 89 1.74 13.86 4.12
N LEU A 90 1.95 12.58 4.42
CA LEU A 90 2.56 11.63 3.47
C LEU A 90 1.73 11.52 2.18
N ALA A 91 0.41 11.35 2.30
CA ALA A 91 -0.52 11.34 1.17
C ALA A 91 -0.51 12.69 0.42
N GLY A 92 -0.47 13.80 1.16
CA GLY A 92 -0.38 15.16 0.61
C GLY A 92 0.88 15.38 -0.22
N ALA A 93 2.03 14.85 0.21
CA ALA A 93 3.28 14.95 -0.54
C ALA A 93 3.21 14.24 -1.92
N ILE A 94 2.53 13.09 -2.00
CA ILE A 94 2.28 12.42 -3.29
C ILE A 94 1.38 13.30 -4.18
N ALA A 95 0.27 13.82 -3.62
CA ALA A 95 -0.66 14.68 -4.37
C ALA A 95 0.02 15.97 -4.86
N GLU A 96 0.88 16.56 -4.05
CA GLU A 96 1.66 17.76 -4.40
C GLU A 96 2.63 17.48 -5.54
N ALA A 97 3.40 16.39 -5.47
CA ALA A 97 4.31 15.96 -6.54
C ALA A 97 3.56 15.77 -7.86
N TYR A 98 2.39 15.11 -7.83
CA TYR A 98 1.53 14.96 -9.00
C TYR A 98 1.03 16.31 -9.53
N GLY A 99 0.62 17.23 -8.66
CA GLY A 99 0.16 18.57 -9.06
C GLY A 99 1.25 19.42 -9.72
N LYS A 100 2.51 19.21 -9.35
CA LYS A 100 3.68 19.91 -9.90
C LYS A 100 4.36 19.15 -11.06
N GLY A 101 4.05 17.88 -11.28
CA GLY A 101 4.78 17.02 -12.22
C GLY A 101 6.22 16.72 -11.76
N GLU A 102 6.47 16.76 -10.46
CA GLU A 102 7.78 16.51 -9.84
C GLU A 102 7.90 15.05 -9.38
N GLY A 103 9.13 14.57 -9.20
CA GLY A 103 9.38 13.24 -8.65
C GLY A 103 9.06 13.19 -7.16
N TRP A 104 8.57 12.04 -6.74
CA TRP A 104 8.40 11.65 -5.34
C TRP A 104 8.95 10.24 -5.17
N PHE A 105 9.64 9.96 -4.09
CA PHE A 105 10.17 8.63 -3.77
C PHE A 105 10.00 8.37 -2.28
N GLY A 106 9.42 7.24 -1.92
CA GLY A 106 9.25 6.91 -0.51
C GLY A 106 8.35 5.73 -0.22
N TYR A 107 8.13 5.54 1.07
CA TYR A 107 7.25 4.53 1.60
C TYR A 107 5.77 4.85 1.33
N TYR A 108 5.05 3.85 0.86
CA TYR A 108 3.59 3.86 0.86
C TYR A 108 3.04 2.43 0.91
N TRP A 109 1.71 2.30 1.02
CA TRP A 109 1.04 1.00 1.11
C TRP A 109 -0.25 0.98 0.30
N ALA A 110 -0.67 -0.22 -0.12
CA ALA A 110 -1.94 -0.50 -0.77
C ALA A 110 -2.78 -1.50 0.09
N PRO A 111 -4.12 -1.35 0.07
CA PRO A 111 -4.91 -0.41 -0.73
C PRO A 111 -5.14 0.95 -0.04
N THR A 112 -5.14 2.04 -0.82
CA THR A 112 -5.41 3.40 -0.32
C THR A 112 -6.10 4.29 -1.37
N ALA A 113 -6.80 5.34 -0.92
CA ALA A 113 -7.42 6.32 -1.82
C ALA A 113 -6.37 7.04 -2.69
N ILE A 114 -5.19 7.34 -2.16
CA ILE A 114 -4.10 8.00 -2.88
C ILE A 114 -3.66 7.18 -4.08
N LEU A 115 -3.47 5.88 -3.94
CA LEU A 115 -3.09 5.01 -5.06
C LEU A 115 -4.21 4.82 -6.09
N GLY A 116 -5.46 5.07 -5.69
CA GLY A 116 -6.59 5.13 -6.62
C GLY A 116 -6.67 6.43 -7.43
N LYS A 117 -6.18 7.54 -6.85
CA LYS A 117 -6.15 8.87 -7.49
C LYS A 117 -4.89 9.10 -8.31
N TYR A 118 -3.77 8.65 -7.81
CA TYR A 118 -2.44 8.91 -8.35
C TYR A 118 -1.73 7.59 -8.63
N PRO A 119 -1.64 7.18 -9.91
CA PRO A 119 -0.95 5.95 -10.29
C PRO A 119 0.52 5.96 -9.84
N MET A 120 0.92 4.95 -9.08
CA MET A 120 2.28 4.82 -8.56
C MET A 120 2.85 3.45 -8.94
N LYS A 121 4.16 3.40 -9.17
CA LYS A 121 4.91 2.16 -9.36
C LYS A 121 5.64 1.79 -8.07
N LYS A 122 5.37 0.59 -7.56
CA LYS A 122 6.18 -0.02 -6.50
C LYS A 122 7.49 -0.53 -7.08
N LEU A 123 8.60 -0.21 -6.43
CA LEU A 123 9.93 -0.63 -6.83
C LEU A 123 10.30 -1.97 -6.18
N SER A 124 11.04 -2.80 -6.93
CA SER A 124 11.64 -4.01 -6.39
C SER A 124 12.84 -3.66 -5.50
N PHE A 125 13.01 -4.38 -4.40
CA PHE A 125 14.24 -4.31 -3.60
C PHE A 125 15.37 -5.19 -4.16
N ASP A 126 15.07 -6.00 -5.19
CA ASP A 126 16.00 -6.87 -5.93
C ASP A 126 16.77 -7.88 -5.04
N VAL A 127 16.22 -8.17 -3.89
CA VAL A 127 16.67 -9.22 -2.97
C VAL A 127 15.45 -9.95 -2.40
N PRO A 128 15.55 -11.24 -2.06
CA PRO A 128 14.47 -11.94 -1.36
C PRO A 128 14.26 -11.34 0.03
N HIS A 129 13.05 -11.52 0.58
CA HIS A 129 12.78 -11.21 1.97
C HIS A 129 13.50 -12.20 2.89
N ASP A 130 14.31 -11.69 3.81
CA ASP A 130 14.94 -12.44 4.88
C ASP A 130 14.25 -12.12 6.21
N ASN A 131 13.57 -13.12 6.75
CA ASN A 131 12.79 -13.00 7.97
C ASN A 131 13.66 -12.79 9.22
N ASP A 132 14.84 -13.41 9.26
CA ASP A 132 15.73 -13.31 10.40
C ASP A 132 16.35 -11.92 10.46
N GLU A 133 16.84 -11.39 9.33
CA GLU A 133 17.31 -10.02 9.21
C GLU A 133 16.18 -9.01 9.49
N TRP A 134 14.96 -9.27 8.98
CA TRP A 134 13.82 -8.39 9.25
C TRP A 134 13.52 -8.26 10.73
N ASN A 135 13.44 -9.37 11.44
CA ASN A 135 13.07 -9.41 12.85
C ASN A 135 14.20 -9.01 13.80
N SER A 136 15.45 -9.26 13.43
CA SER A 136 16.62 -8.96 14.29
C SER A 136 17.21 -7.58 14.05
N CYS A 137 17.00 -6.97 12.88
CA CYS A 137 17.61 -5.71 12.52
C CYS A 137 16.69 -4.78 11.73
N THR A 138 16.17 -5.16 10.55
CA THR A 138 15.45 -4.24 9.67
C THR A 138 14.28 -3.53 10.36
N SER A 139 13.53 -4.20 11.22
CA SER A 139 12.40 -3.64 11.97
C SER A 139 12.74 -3.17 13.39
N GLN A 140 14.02 -3.13 13.76
CA GLN A 140 14.47 -2.78 15.11
C GLN A 140 15.08 -1.38 15.16
N GLU A 141 14.87 -0.69 16.29
CA GLU A 141 15.44 0.65 16.53
C GLU A 141 16.98 0.60 16.65
N ASP A 142 17.50 -0.41 17.35
CA ASP A 142 18.92 -0.55 17.66
C ASP A 142 19.71 -1.33 16.59
N CYS A 143 19.21 -1.40 15.36
CA CYS A 143 19.91 -2.08 14.28
C CYS A 143 21.20 -1.34 13.89
N ALA A 144 22.37 -1.91 14.25
CA ALA A 144 23.65 -1.26 14.02
C ALA A 144 24.15 -1.37 12.57
N ASP A 145 23.94 -2.52 11.92
CA ASP A 145 24.44 -2.85 10.58
C ASP A 145 23.36 -3.52 9.72
N PRO A 146 22.34 -2.75 9.25
CA PRO A 146 21.24 -3.29 8.46
C PRO A 146 21.73 -3.80 7.12
N GLN A 147 21.28 -5.00 6.76
CA GLN A 147 21.55 -5.59 5.47
C GLN A 147 20.41 -5.29 4.48
N LYS A 148 20.72 -5.34 3.16
CA LYS A 148 19.68 -5.22 2.13
C LYS A 148 18.64 -6.32 2.33
N ASN A 149 17.38 -5.92 2.32
CA ASN A 149 16.24 -6.80 2.50
C ASN A 149 15.07 -6.28 1.65
N SER A 150 14.07 -7.11 1.41
CA SER A 150 12.83 -6.69 0.78
C SER A 150 11.72 -6.53 1.83
N TRP A 151 10.70 -5.73 1.48
CA TRP A 151 9.51 -5.59 2.30
C TRP A 151 8.76 -6.91 2.37
N VAL A 152 8.22 -7.23 3.54
CA VAL A 152 7.40 -8.43 3.71
C VAL A 152 6.06 -8.27 2.98
N VAL A 153 5.59 -9.36 2.39
CA VAL A 153 4.22 -9.44 1.87
C VAL A 153 3.27 -9.66 3.04
N SER A 154 2.26 -8.80 3.17
CA SER A 154 1.30 -8.83 4.27
C SER A 154 -0.04 -9.41 3.82
N SER A 155 -0.38 -10.60 4.30
CA SER A 155 -1.73 -11.15 4.14
C SER A 155 -2.67 -10.57 5.19
N VAL A 156 -3.82 -10.09 4.76
CA VAL A 156 -4.88 -9.54 5.63
C VAL A 156 -6.06 -10.50 5.64
N TYR A 157 -6.44 -10.96 6.84
CA TYR A 157 -7.46 -11.98 7.01
C TYR A 157 -8.71 -11.48 7.71
N THR A 158 -9.87 -11.99 7.27
CA THR A 158 -11.06 -11.98 8.10
C THR A 158 -10.92 -13.04 9.19
N VAL A 159 -11.04 -12.62 10.44
CA VAL A 159 -10.98 -13.53 11.61
C VAL A 159 -12.39 -13.74 12.15
N VAL A 160 -12.77 -14.98 12.35
CA VAL A 160 -14.07 -15.38 12.87
C VAL A 160 -13.95 -16.21 14.14
N THR A 161 -15.01 -16.23 14.96
CA THR A 161 -15.10 -17.10 16.15
C THR A 161 -15.45 -18.53 15.74
N ASP A 162 -15.14 -19.51 16.61
CA ASP A 162 -15.57 -20.91 16.46
C ASP A 162 -17.08 -21.01 16.30
N ARG A 163 -17.82 -20.22 17.06
CA ARG A 163 -19.28 -20.16 17.00
C ARG A 163 -19.75 -19.69 15.61
N PHE A 164 -19.24 -18.58 15.12
CA PHE A 164 -19.59 -18.06 13.79
C PHE A 164 -19.29 -19.10 12.70
N LYS A 165 -18.12 -19.70 12.73
CA LYS A 165 -17.73 -20.75 11.76
C LYS A 165 -18.70 -21.93 11.72
N LYS A 166 -19.27 -22.29 12.89
CA LYS A 166 -20.22 -23.43 13.00
C LYS A 166 -21.66 -23.07 12.65
N GLU A 167 -22.09 -21.84 12.97
CA GLU A 167 -23.52 -21.47 12.99
C GLU A 167 -23.90 -20.53 11.84
N ALA A 168 -22.94 -19.88 11.14
CA ALA A 168 -23.25 -18.83 10.17
C ALA A 168 -23.78 -19.36 8.82
N GLY A 169 -23.63 -20.65 8.50
CA GLY A 169 -24.10 -21.23 7.25
C GLY A 169 -23.64 -20.42 6.02
N ILE A 170 -24.59 -19.92 5.22
CA ILE A 170 -24.31 -19.10 4.02
C ILE A 170 -23.53 -17.80 4.34
N GLY A 171 -23.60 -17.31 5.56
CA GLY A 171 -22.77 -16.17 6.01
C GLY A 171 -21.29 -16.53 6.05
N MET A 172 -20.94 -17.77 6.39
CA MET A 172 -19.57 -18.24 6.32
C MET A 172 -19.10 -18.39 4.87
N ASP A 173 -19.96 -18.90 3.98
CA ASP A 173 -19.69 -19.01 2.54
C ASP A 173 -19.38 -17.64 1.92
N TYR A 174 -20.14 -16.61 2.32
CA TYR A 174 -19.88 -15.22 1.92
C TYR A 174 -18.49 -14.73 2.40
N ILE A 175 -18.19 -14.94 3.68
CA ILE A 175 -16.89 -14.52 4.27
C ILE A 175 -15.71 -15.16 3.54
N VAL A 176 -15.82 -16.45 3.20
CA VAL A 176 -14.74 -17.21 2.52
C VAL A 176 -14.52 -16.72 1.09
N LYS A 177 -15.56 -16.26 0.42
CA LYS A 177 -15.49 -15.82 -0.98
C LYS A 177 -15.18 -14.33 -1.14
N ARG A 178 -15.42 -13.53 -0.10
CA ARG A 178 -15.31 -12.08 -0.16
C ARG A 178 -13.84 -11.66 -0.13
N ALA A 179 -13.27 -11.46 -1.30
CA ALA A 179 -11.97 -10.84 -1.49
C ALA A 179 -12.03 -9.86 -2.66
N LEU A 180 -11.20 -8.83 -2.62
CA LEU A 180 -11.06 -7.83 -3.67
C LEU A 180 -9.57 -7.59 -3.97
N PRO A 181 -9.20 -7.34 -5.24
CA PRO A 181 -7.86 -6.90 -5.56
C PRO A 181 -7.64 -5.45 -5.12
N ASN A 182 -6.40 -5.08 -4.84
CA ASN A 182 -6.02 -3.75 -4.38
C ASN A 182 -6.49 -2.64 -5.33
N ASN A 183 -6.42 -2.84 -6.63
CA ASN A 183 -6.84 -1.85 -7.62
C ASN A 183 -8.34 -1.51 -7.50
N THR A 184 -9.21 -2.51 -7.28
CA THR A 184 -10.65 -2.28 -7.06
C THR A 184 -10.89 -1.51 -5.77
N ILE A 185 -10.18 -1.87 -4.69
CA ILE A 185 -10.31 -1.16 -3.40
C ILE A 185 -9.76 0.26 -3.50
N ASN A 186 -8.60 0.45 -4.13
CA ASN A 186 -8.02 1.78 -4.38
C ASN A 186 -9.02 2.69 -5.12
N ALA A 187 -9.62 2.19 -6.21
CA ALA A 187 -10.59 2.93 -7.00
C ALA A 187 -11.84 3.28 -6.19
N LEU A 188 -12.35 2.35 -5.38
CA LEU A 188 -13.51 2.57 -4.52
C LEU A 188 -13.22 3.59 -3.40
N LEU A 189 -12.04 3.53 -2.80
CA LEU A 189 -11.59 4.50 -1.79
C LEU A 189 -11.40 5.89 -2.41
N ALA A 190 -10.83 5.98 -3.62
CA ALA A 190 -10.69 7.24 -4.36
C ALA A 190 -12.06 7.84 -4.67
N TRP A 191 -12.99 7.03 -5.19
CA TRP A 191 -14.36 7.47 -5.46
C TRP A 191 -15.06 7.98 -4.20
N LYS A 192 -14.95 7.24 -3.09
CA LYS A 192 -15.51 7.64 -1.79
C LYS A 192 -15.00 9.00 -1.35
N ASP A 193 -13.71 9.22 -1.48
CA ASP A 193 -13.04 10.45 -1.05
C ASP A 193 -13.43 11.64 -1.95
N ASP A 194 -13.41 11.46 -3.28
CA ASP A 194 -13.77 12.50 -4.26
C ASP A 194 -15.22 12.94 -4.15
N ASN A 195 -16.11 12.05 -3.76
CA ASN A 195 -17.55 12.32 -3.59
C ASN A 195 -17.90 12.70 -2.14
N GLN A 196 -16.94 12.75 -1.21
CA GLN A 196 -17.18 12.94 0.23
C GLN A 196 -18.23 11.97 0.77
N ALA A 197 -18.24 10.76 0.21
CA ALA A 197 -19.24 9.75 0.41
C ALA A 197 -19.03 9.02 1.76
N THR A 198 -20.14 8.52 2.32
CA THR A 198 -20.10 7.63 3.49
C THR A 198 -19.66 6.22 3.09
N GLY A 199 -19.42 5.36 4.08
CA GLY A 199 -19.16 3.93 3.82
C GLY A 199 -20.38 3.22 3.18
N GLU A 200 -21.61 3.65 3.51
CA GLU A 200 -22.84 3.14 2.93
C GLU A 200 -22.98 3.53 1.45
N ASP A 201 -22.70 4.80 1.12
CA ASP A 201 -22.67 5.27 -0.27
C ASP A 201 -21.64 4.50 -1.10
N ALA A 202 -20.44 4.26 -0.54
CA ALA A 202 -19.40 3.48 -1.20
C ALA A 202 -19.83 2.01 -1.42
N ALA A 203 -20.52 1.41 -0.44
CA ALA A 203 -21.08 0.06 -0.59
C ALA A 203 -22.15 0.01 -1.68
N MET A 204 -23.05 0.99 -1.74
CA MET A 204 -24.06 1.11 -2.79
C MET A 204 -23.43 1.35 -4.17
N HIS A 205 -22.42 2.20 -4.23
CA HIS A 205 -21.64 2.42 -5.46
C HIS A 205 -20.98 1.13 -5.94
N PHE A 206 -20.35 0.37 -5.03
CA PHE A 206 -19.73 -0.92 -5.34
C PHE A 206 -20.78 -1.91 -5.88
N LEU A 207 -21.89 -2.10 -5.20
CA LEU A 207 -22.92 -3.04 -5.62
C LEU A 207 -23.51 -2.71 -6.99
N LYS A 208 -23.60 -1.42 -7.36
CA LYS A 208 -24.16 -0.97 -8.65
C LYS A 208 -23.17 -1.04 -9.82
N ASN A 209 -21.88 -0.84 -9.56
CA ASN A 209 -20.90 -0.60 -10.63
C ASN A 209 -19.84 -1.70 -10.77
N TYR A 210 -19.77 -2.65 -9.83
CA TYR A 210 -18.79 -3.73 -9.82
C TYR A 210 -19.49 -5.08 -9.82
N SER A 211 -18.83 -6.08 -10.39
CA SER A 211 -19.42 -7.43 -10.54
C SER A 211 -18.83 -8.49 -9.59
N GLU A 212 -17.74 -8.18 -8.88
CA GLU A 212 -17.01 -9.13 -8.03
C GLU A 212 -17.91 -9.77 -6.98
N TRP A 213 -18.83 -8.99 -6.38
CA TRP A 213 -19.76 -9.46 -5.37
C TRP A 213 -20.74 -10.53 -5.87
N HIS A 214 -20.97 -10.65 -7.19
CA HIS A 214 -21.83 -11.67 -7.77
C HIS A 214 -21.37 -13.09 -7.42
N ASN A 215 -20.08 -13.28 -7.19
CA ASN A 215 -19.48 -14.57 -6.84
C ASN A 215 -19.44 -14.83 -5.33
N TRP A 216 -19.76 -13.81 -4.50
CA TRP A 216 -19.70 -13.94 -3.04
C TRP A 216 -20.96 -14.51 -2.43
N VAL A 217 -22.06 -14.41 -3.13
CA VAL A 217 -23.41 -14.78 -2.67
C VAL A 217 -24.05 -15.82 -3.58
N ASP A 218 -25.05 -16.53 -3.08
CA ASP A 218 -25.84 -17.44 -3.88
C ASP A 218 -26.81 -16.67 -4.82
N SER A 219 -27.43 -17.41 -5.76
CA SER A 219 -28.32 -16.84 -6.75
C SER A 219 -29.57 -16.18 -6.14
N SER A 220 -30.09 -16.69 -5.01
CA SER A 220 -31.24 -16.11 -4.31
C SER A 220 -30.90 -14.78 -3.66
N ALA A 221 -29.75 -14.71 -2.98
CA ALA A 221 -29.26 -13.48 -2.38
C ALA A 221 -28.90 -12.45 -3.47
N LYS A 222 -28.24 -12.88 -4.57
CA LYS A 222 -27.95 -12.02 -5.71
C LYS A 222 -29.22 -11.38 -6.28
N ALA A 223 -30.25 -12.16 -6.56
CA ALA A 223 -31.51 -11.64 -7.10
C ALA A 223 -32.21 -10.62 -6.16
N LYS A 224 -32.11 -10.82 -4.83
CA LYS A 224 -32.62 -9.86 -3.84
C LYS A 224 -31.85 -8.56 -3.83
N ILE A 225 -30.52 -8.63 -3.92
CA ILE A 225 -29.65 -7.45 -3.97
C ILE A 225 -29.95 -6.67 -5.25
N GLU A 226 -29.94 -7.33 -6.41
CA GLU A 226 -30.25 -6.70 -7.70
C GLU A 226 -31.63 -6.03 -7.72
N ALA A 227 -32.64 -6.61 -7.07
CA ALA A 227 -33.97 -6.02 -6.96
C ALA A 227 -34.05 -4.81 -6.01
N ALA A 228 -33.05 -4.63 -5.13
CA ALA A 228 -32.99 -3.52 -4.17
C ALA A 228 -32.09 -2.36 -4.64
N LEU A 229 -31.30 -2.53 -5.71
CA LEU A 229 -30.40 -1.52 -6.30
C LEU A 229 -31.11 -0.62 -7.31
#